data_64a8ad0aeb4704e6c1c2d658149a1c3f
#
_entry.id   64a8ad0aeb4704e6c1c2d658149a1c3f
#
_cell.length_a   1.000
_cell.length_b   1.000
_cell.length_c   1.000
_cell.angle_alpha   90.00
_cell.angle_beta   90.00
_cell.angle_gamma   90.00
#
_symmetry.space_group_name_H-M   'P 1'
#
loop_
_entity.id
_entity.type
_entity.pdbx_description
1 polymer ?
#
loop_
_entity_poly.entity_id
_entity_poly.type
_entity_poly.pdbx_seq_one_letter_code
_entity_poly.pdbx_strand_id
1 'polypeptide(L)'
;MRNVNDPKAPGISRRTFLRGAGVVMALPWLESLPVRGVEASAAPGGFPQRFAAVFMGNGINPNHWWAKESGADMELSKTLEPLAPFRSKLNVINGLFNKPAVGVGIHPGQTGNILSGMPLMKGEVLRGGISMDQVLANHVGQDTMQPSLVLGCEQPITGYHETNFSMAYSSHISWQSAESPVPMEVYPSLAFDSLFENRGSKRTQSILDRVKDDAASLNRKISSEDSRKLDEFLTSVREVEKRVDRMRSDQAKAEEHARDRGKPLIAMNRPDNGLPEDIRDHMRLMSDIVALAFQTGKSRVATLVLCRDLSGLFYPFLGVRKAHHSASHDDTSDDYESVSRYYVSNLAYLASRLDAMPEGEGTVLDNTCLLYLSNMWSGTRHDNTRLPVLTVGGLGGTLKTGRVLDYTETGDENRKLCSLHLSLMDRMGVSLPRFGDAETRLADL
;
A
#
# COMPACT_ATOMS: atom_id res chain seq x y z
N MET A 1 10.16 -25.49 -60.27
CA MET A 1 9.35 -24.34 -59.83
C MET A 1 8.26 -24.89 -58.93
N ARG A 2 8.38 -24.71 -57.61
CA ARG A 2 7.42 -25.18 -56.61
C ARG A 2 6.50 -24.04 -56.29
N ASN A 3 5.19 -24.22 -56.45
CA ASN A 3 4.16 -23.32 -55.92
C ASN A 3 3.80 -23.77 -54.53
N VAL A 4 4.03 -22.88 -53.58
CA VAL A 4 3.62 -23.03 -52.17
C VAL A 4 2.49 -22.01 -51.92
N ASN A 5 1.27 -22.48 -51.79
CA ASN A 5 0.19 -21.77 -51.16
C ASN A 5 -0.60 -22.73 -50.29
N ASP A 6 -0.18 -22.84 -49.04
CA ASP A 6 -0.95 -23.49 -47.99
C ASP A 6 -1.67 -22.43 -47.17
N PRO A 7 -2.99 -22.51 -46.97
CA PRO A 7 -3.71 -21.52 -46.18
C PRO A 7 -3.41 -21.74 -44.68
N LYS A 8 -2.80 -20.74 -44.06
CA LYS A 8 -2.59 -20.69 -42.61
C LYS A 8 -3.91 -20.85 -41.90
N ALA A 9 -4.06 -21.86 -41.08
CA ALA A 9 -5.14 -21.98 -40.13
C ALA A 9 -5.21 -20.72 -39.25
N PRO A 10 -6.41 -20.21 -38.91
CA PRO A 10 -6.55 -19.02 -38.10
C PRO A 10 -5.97 -19.30 -36.72
N GLY A 11 -4.84 -18.66 -36.40
CA GLY A 11 -4.22 -18.74 -35.11
C GLY A 11 -5.16 -18.16 -34.05
N ILE A 12 -5.52 -18.99 -33.08
CA ILE A 12 -6.31 -18.56 -31.92
C ILE A 12 -5.42 -17.57 -31.14
N SER A 13 -5.82 -16.31 -31.13
CA SER A 13 -5.12 -15.27 -30.37
C SER A 13 -5.25 -15.56 -28.87
N ARG A 14 -4.15 -15.45 -28.11
CA ARG A 14 -4.14 -15.57 -26.63
C ARG A 14 -5.19 -14.69 -25.97
N ARG A 15 -5.60 -13.58 -26.58
CA ARG A 15 -6.70 -12.71 -26.15
C ARG A 15 -8.09 -13.32 -26.31
N THR A 16 -8.29 -14.22 -27.27
CA THR A 16 -9.60 -14.84 -27.55
C THR A 16 -9.94 -15.89 -26.50
N PHE A 17 -8.95 -16.55 -25.90
CA PHE A 17 -9.12 -17.53 -24.83
C PHE A 17 -9.64 -16.88 -23.52
N LEU A 18 -9.28 -15.64 -23.25
CA LEU A 18 -9.63 -14.94 -22.00
C LEU A 18 -10.99 -14.23 -22.03
N ARG A 19 -11.67 -14.12 -23.17
CA ARG A 19 -12.94 -13.40 -23.30
C ARG A 19 -14.20 -14.21 -22.97
N GLY A 20 -14.08 -15.51 -22.74
CA GLY A 20 -15.23 -16.40 -22.59
C GLY A 20 -15.83 -16.49 -21.19
N ALA A 21 -15.15 -16.08 -20.13
CA ALA A 21 -15.54 -16.49 -18.77
C ALA A 21 -15.69 -15.34 -17.73
N GLY A 22 -15.58 -14.07 -18.11
CA GLY A 22 -15.77 -12.96 -17.14
C GLY A 22 -14.72 -12.89 -16.03
N VAL A 23 -13.63 -13.65 -16.11
CA VAL A 23 -12.50 -13.65 -15.20
C VAL A 23 -11.23 -13.41 -16.03
N VAL A 24 -10.61 -12.26 -15.87
CA VAL A 24 -9.30 -11.97 -16.48
C VAL A 24 -8.23 -12.58 -15.56
N MET A 25 -7.84 -13.81 -15.84
CA MET A 25 -6.58 -14.33 -15.32
C MET A 25 -5.47 -13.88 -16.28
N ALA A 26 -4.58 -13.03 -15.80
CA ALA A 26 -3.37 -12.71 -16.53
C ALA A 26 -2.53 -13.99 -16.66
N LEU A 27 -2.33 -14.46 -17.88
CA LEU A 27 -1.35 -15.52 -18.15
C LEU A 27 0.03 -14.97 -17.81
N PRO A 28 0.86 -15.73 -17.09
CA PRO A 28 2.17 -15.27 -16.70
C PRO A 28 3.03 -15.00 -17.94
N TRP A 29 3.64 -13.84 -17.96
CA TRP A 29 4.76 -13.56 -18.84
C TRP A 29 6.01 -14.16 -18.19
N LEU A 30 6.35 -15.40 -18.55
CA LEU A 30 7.24 -16.23 -17.76
C LEU A 30 8.62 -16.46 -18.38
N GLU A 31 9.01 -15.80 -19.46
CA GLU A 31 10.30 -16.17 -20.09
C GLU A 31 11.49 -15.24 -19.82
N SER A 32 11.38 -14.21 -18.96
CA SER A 32 12.51 -13.29 -18.80
C SER A 32 12.74 -12.69 -17.42
N LEU A 33 12.11 -13.18 -16.37
CA LEU A 33 12.46 -12.77 -15.02
C LEU A 33 12.96 -13.98 -14.24
N PRO A 34 14.27 -14.05 -13.93
CA PRO A 34 14.77 -15.04 -12.99
C PRO A 34 14.20 -14.69 -11.61
N VAL A 35 13.13 -15.35 -11.20
CA VAL A 35 12.75 -15.39 -9.80
C VAL A 35 13.76 -16.29 -9.09
N ARG A 36 14.92 -15.76 -8.77
CA ARG A 36 15.73 -16.32 -7.70
C ARG A 36 14.94 -16.06 -6.44
N GLY A 37 14.52 -17.14 -5.77
CA GLY A 37 14.00 -17.04 -4.41
C GLY A 37 15.03 -16.32 -3.56
N VAL A 38 14.82 -15.06 -3.32
CA VAL A 38 15.46 -14.34 -2.23
C VAL A 38 14.78 -14.91 -1.00
N GLU A 39 15.53 -15.65 -0.18
CA GLU A 39 15.10 -15.93 1.19
C GLU A 39 14.63 -14.59 1.75
N ALA A 40 13.37 -14.54 2.21
CA ALA A 40 12.83 -13.33 2.80
C ALA A 40 13.81 -12.89 3.87
N SER A 41 14.43 -11.72 3.69
CA SER A 41 15.37 -11.18 4.64
C SER A 41 14.65 -11.04 5.97
N ALA A 42 14.89 -11.97 6.88
CA ALA A 42 14.48 -11.77 8.25
C ALA A 42 15.31 -10.59 8.78
N ALA A 43 14.65 -9.66 9.49
CA ALA A 43 15.35 -8.63 10.24
C ALA A 43 16.43 -9.28 11.15
N PRO A 44 17.45 -8.54 11.60
CA PRO A 44 18.48 -9.06 12.50
C PRO A 44 17.94 -9.84 13.71
N GLY A 45 16.71 -9.58 14.14
CA GLY A 45 15.99 -10.30 15.19
C GLY A 45 15.22 -11.55 14.76
N GLY A 46 15.21 -11.92 13.48
CA GLY A 46 14.48 -13.08 12.96
C GLY A 46 12.97 -12.90 12.82
N PHE A 47 12.44 -11.69 13.07
CA PHE A 47 11.02 -11.38 12.94
C PHE A 47 10.68 -10.79 11.57
N PRO A 48 9.44 -10.98 11.08
CA PRO A 48 9.03 -10.45 9.79
C PRO A 48 8.98 -8.92 9.81
N GLN A 49 9.62 -8.29 8.83
CA GLN A 49 9.47 -6.86 8.58
C GLN A 49 8.11 -6.55 7.95
N ARG A 50 7.53 -5.40 8.32
CA ARG A 50 6.22 -4.95 7.86
C ARG A 50 6.27 -3.50 7.41
N PHE A 51 5.45 -3.18 6.44
CA PHE A 51 5.34 -1.82 5.89
C PHE A 51 3.89 -1.39 5.78
N ALA A 52 3.58 -0.16 6.20
CA ALA A 52 2.31 0.47 5.88
C ALA A 52 2.50 1.92 5.42
N ALA A 53 1.92 2.26 4.26
CA ALA A 53 1.74 3.64 3.84
C ALA A 53 0.43 4.17 4.43
N VAL A 54 0.47 5.31 5.11
CA VAL A 54 -0.70 6.01 5.67
C VAL A 54 -0.79 7.37 5.01
N PHE A 55 -1.89 7.63 4.33
CA PHE A 55 -2.03 8.81 3.48
C PHE A 55 -3.16 9.73 3.93
N MET A 56 -2.89 11.03 3.91
CA MET A 56 -3.86 12.11 4.06
C MET A 56 -3.76 13.06 2.87
N GLY A 57 -4.85 13.27 2.13
CA GLY A 57 -4.90 14.24 1.04
C GLY A 57 -4.95 15.70 1.52
N ASN A 58 -4.73 16.63 0.58
CA ASN A 58 -4.93 18.08 0.72
C ASN A 58 -3.91 18.85 1.60
N GLY A 59 -2.76 18.27 1.92
CA GLY A 59 -1.69 18.98 2.62
C GLY A 59 -1.90 19.10 4.13
N ILE A 60 -1.11 19.95 4.75
CA ILE A 60 -1.04 20.13 6.22
C ILE A 60 -1.09 21.61 6.59
N ASN A 61 -1.16 21.93 7.89
CA ASN A 61 -0.92 23.30 8.35
C ASN A 61 0.58 23.61 8.39
N PRO A 62 1.09 24.47 7.46
CA PRO A 62 2.53 24.71 7.33
C PRO A 62 3.18 25.35 8.55
N ASN A 63 2.41 26.10 9.35
CA ASN A 63 2.92 26.80 10.53
C ASN A 63 3.17 25.85 11.71
N HIS A 64 2.53 24.69 11.69
CA HIS A 64 2.54 23.73 12.79
C HIS A 64 3.08 22.35 12.38
N TRP A 65 3.79 22.25 11.24
CA TRP A 65 4.44 21.01 10.80
C TRP A 65 5.96 21.13 10.89
N TRP A 66 6.48 20.98 12.10
CA TRP A 66 7.93 21.02 12.35
C TRP A 66 8.28 20.18 13.58
N ALA A 67 9.52 19.71 13.60
CA ALA A 67 10.19 19.14 14.77
C ALA A 67 11.60 19.70 14.84
N LYS A 68 12.14 19.77 16.04
CA LYS A 68 13.52 20.23 16.32
C LYS A 68 14.21 19.20 17.19
N GLU A 69 15.52 19.23 17.18
CA GLU A 69 16.38 18.29 17.89
C GLU A 69 16.08 16.82 17.50
N SER A 70 16.77 15.88 18.13
CA SER A 70 16.63 14.45 17.85
C SER A 70 16.72 13.65 19.15
N GLY A 71 16.21 12.42 19.13
CA GLY A 71 16.23 11.54 20.30
C GLY A 71 15.23 11.98 21.37
N ALA A 72 15.65 11.90 22.62
CA ALA A 72 14.80 12.23 23.78
C ALA A 72 14.40 13.71 23.83
N ASP A 73 15.26 14.58 23.30
CA ASP A 73 15.11 16.03 23.31
C ASP A 73 14.26 16.55 22.13
N MET A 74 13.73 15.67 21.29
CA MET A 74 12.91 16.05 20.13
C MET A 74 11.70 16.85 20.56
N GLU A 75 11.65 18.11 20.11
CA GLU A 75 10.50 18.99 20.27
C GLU A 75 9.55 18.82 19.08
N LEU A 76 8.29 18.61 19.36
CA LEU A 76 7.25 18.45 18.34
C LEU A 76 6.32 19.66 18.33
N SER A 77 5.98 20.10 17.13
CA SER A 77 4.95 21.12 16.94
C SER A 77 3.58 20.63 17.42
N LYS A 78 2.65 21.57 17.54
CA LYS A 78 1.26 21.30 17.97
C LYS A 78 0.60 20.19 17.13
N THR A 79 0.79 20.21 15.81
CA THR A 79 0.23 19.17 14.91
C THR A 79 0.87 17.80 15.14
N LEU A 80 2.17 17.74 15.43
CA LEU A 80 2.91 16.48 15.62
C LEU A 80 2.87 15.95 17.07
N GLU A 81 2.36 16.72 18.01
CA GLU A 81 2.33 16.38 19.43
C GLU A 81 1.69 15.01 19.75
N PRO A 82 0.67 14.51 19.01
CA PRO A 82 0.14 13.17 19.25
C PRO A 82 1.19 12.03 19.10
N LEU A 83 2.30 12.29 18.41
CA LEU A 83 3.41 11.35 18.25
C LEU A 83 4.46 11.44 19.36
N ALA A 84 4.27 12.29 20.38
CA ALA A 84 5.21 12.47 21.47
C ALA A 84 5.60 11.17 22.20
N PRO A 85 4.71 10.15 22.39
CA PRO A 85 5.10 8.87 22.97
C PRO A 85 6.07 8.07 22.11
N PHE A 86 6.16 8.37 20.81
CA PHE A 86 6.94 7.63 19.83
C PHE A 86 8.20 8.37 19.35
N ARG A 87 8.67 9.41 20.06
CA ARG A 87 9.84 10.22 19.66
C ARG A 87 11.04 9.36 19.29
N SER A 88 11.36 8.34 20.09
CA SER A 88 12.48 7.43 19.84
C SER A 88 12.29 6.53 18.61
N LYS A 89 11.05 6.36 18.15
CA LYS A 89 10.69 5.53 16.97
C LYS A 89 10.24 6.38 15.77
N LEU A 90 10.28 7.72 15.89
CA LEU A 90 9.82 8.68 14.88
C LEU A 90 10.98 9.25 14.09
N ASN A 91 10.83 9.37 12.77
CA ASN A 91 11.61 10.30 11.96
C ASN A 91 10.69 11.34 11.34
N VAL A 92 11.04 12.60 11.45
CA VAL A 92 10.41 13.71 10.73
C VAL A 92 11.34 14.08 9.58
N ILE A 93 10.82 13.94 8.34
CA ILE A 93 11.62 14.07 7.12
C ILE A 93 11.12 15.27 6.33
N ASN A 94 11.95 16.31 6.24
CA ASN A 94 11.63 17.55 5.57
C ASN A 94 12.30 17.63 4.19
N GLY A 95 11.71 18.42 3.29
CA GLY A 95 12.31 18.80 2.02
C GLY A 95 12.10 17.81 0.88
N LEU A 96 11.60 16.60 1.11
CA LEU A 96 11.34 15.65 0.02
C LEU A 96 10.20 16.11 -0.88
N PHE A 97 10.25 15.73 -2.16
CA PHE A 97 9.21 16.03 -3.14
C PHE A 97 9.04 14.92 -4.17
N ASN A 98 7.85 14.85 -4.77
CA ASN A 98 7.54 13.96 -5.88
C ASN A 98 7.74 14.72 -7.19
N LYS A 99 8.96 14.68 -7.75
CA LYS A 99 9.36 15.48 -8.92
C LYS A 99 8.39 15.34 -10.11
N PRO A 100 7.90 14.13 -10.50
CA PRO A 100 6.98 13.97 -11.63
C PRO A 100 5.59 14.59 -11.42
N ALA A 101 5.24 14.97 -10.19
CA ALA A 101 3.98 15.62 -9.85
C ALA A 101 4.06 17.15 -9.83
N VAL A 102 5.28 17.73 -9.85
CA VAL A 102 5.48 19.18 -9.76
C VAL A 102 5.16 19.85 -11.11
N GLY A 103 4.27 20.85 -11.08
CA GLY A 103 3.96 21.67 -12.27
C GLY A 103 3.10 21.00 -13.33
N VAL A 104 2.58 19.78 -13.11
CA VAL A 104 1.79 19.05 -14.11
C VAL A 104 0.27 19.25 -13.97
N GLY A 105 -0.17 19.74 -12.82
CA GLY A 105 -1.56 19.99 -12.46
C GLY A 105 -1.71 20.09 -10.96
N ILE A 106 -2.95 20.19 -10.50
CA ILE A 106 -3.29 20.20 -9.06
C ILE A 106 -4.10 18.95 -8.73
N HIS A 107 -4.25 18.65 -7.44
CA HIS A 107 -5.08 17.58 -6.92
C HIS A 107 -4.75 16.20 -7.53
N PRO A 108 -5.56 15.58 -8.43
CA PRO A 108 -5.26 14.25 -8.94
C PRO A 108 -3.86 14.15 -9.57
N GLY A 109 -3.39 15.22 -10.23
CA GLY A 109 -2.04 15.28 -10.80
C GLY A 109 -0.91 15.27 -9.78
N GLN A 110 -1.21 15.54 -8.51
CA GLN A 110 -0.24 15.55 -7.41
C GLN A 110 -0.34 14.31 -6.50
N THR A 111 -1.34 13.44 -6.73
CA THR A 111 -1.69 12.38 -5.76
C THR A 111 -1.40 10.98 -6.25
N GLY A 112 -1.92 10.61 -7.42
CA GLY A 112 -1.97 9.22 -7.86
C GLY A 112 -0.62 8.51 -7.97
N ASN A 113 0.47 9.24 -8.10
CA ASN A 113 1.83 8.69 -8.22
C ASN A 113 2.69 8.86 -6.95
N ILE A 114 2.08 9.19 -5.81
CA ILE A 114 2.84 9.47 -4.58
C ILE A 114 3.69 8.26 -4.12
N LEU A 115 3.24 7.04 -4.36
CA LEU A 115 3.97 5.82 -4.03
C LEU A 115 4.72 5.19 -5.21
N SER A 116 4.63 5.75 -6.43
CA SER A 116 5.32 5.22 -7.61
C SER A 116 6.37 6.17 -8.19
N GLY A 117 6.19 7.49 -8.04
CA GLY A 117 7.05 8.50 -8.63
C GLY A 117 7.12 8.45 -10.15
N MET A 118 6.08 7.95 -10.81
CA MET A 118 5.98 7.91 -12.27
C MET A 118 5.07 9.02 -12.78
N PRO A 119 5.32 9.59 -13.95
CA PRO A 119 4.41 10.59 -14.55
C PRO A 119 3.00 10.02 -14.74
N LEU A 120 1.99 10.77 -14.32
CA LEU A 120 0.58 10.45 -14.57
C LEU A 120 0.17 10.87 -15.99
N MET A 121 -0.76 10.13 -16.59
CA MET A 121 -1.36 10.50 -17.89
C MET A 121 -2.69 11.22 -17.70
N LYS A 122 -2.90 12.25 -18.54
CA LYS A 122 -4.20 12.90 -18.70
C LYS A 122 -5.09 12.09 -19.64
N GLY A 123 -6.42 12.27 -19.53
CA GLY A 123 -7.39 11.63 -20.40
C GLY A 123 -7.80 10.22 -19.91
N GLU A 124 -8.23 9.37 -20.83
CA GLU A 124 -8.93 8.12 -20.55
C GLU A 124 -8.02 6.98 -20.06
N VAL A 125 -6.75 7.01 -20.43
CA VAL A 125 -5.80 5.95 -20.06
C VAL A 125 -5.17 6.27 -18.72
N LEU A 126 -5.43 5.42 -17.73
CA LEU A 126 -4.76 5.51 -16.44
C LEU A 126 -3.32 5.02 -16.57
N ARG A 127 -2.38 5.80 -16.02
CA ARG A 127 -0.98 5.39 -15.90
C ARG A 127 -0.36 6.02 -14.66
N GLY A 128 -0.13 5.21 -13.63
CA GLY A 128 0.42 5.62 -12.33
C GLY A 128 1.79 5.02 -12.02
N GLY A 129 2.22 3.99 -12.78
CA GLY A 129 3.41 3.21 -12.47
C GLY A 129 3.19 2.26 -11.29
N ILE A 130 3.91 1.15 -11.22
CA ILE A 130 3.83 0.25 -10.07
C ILE A 130 4.27 1.00 -8.80
N SER A 131 3.50 0.89 -7.72
CA SER A 131 3.80 1.57 -6.45
C SER A 131 4.70 0.72 -5.55
N MET A 132 5.42 1.37 -4.64
CA MET A 132 6.39 0.70 -3.76
C MET A 132 5.75 -0.37 -2.88
N ASP A 133 4.54 -0.15 -2.39
CA ASP A 133 3.79 -1.13 -1.60
C ASP A 133 3.49 -2.39 -2.41
N GLN A 134 3.19 -2.27 -3.70
CA GLN A 134 2.96 -3.42 -4.58
C GLN A 134 4.27 -4.10 -5.00
N VAL A 135 5.36 -3.35 -5.14
CA VAL A 135 6.70 -3.96 -5.28
C VAL A 135 7.05 -4.78 -4.04
N LEU A 136 6.83 -4.24 -2.84
CA LEU A 136 7.01 -4.98 -1.58
C LEU A 136 6.08 -6.19 -1.49
N ALA A 137 4.80 -6.05 -1.85
CA ALA A 137 3.82 -7.15 -1.84
C ALA A 137 4.26 -8.31 -2.74
N ASN A 138 4.85 -8.01 -3.90
CA ASN A 138 5.37 -9.00 -4.82
C ASN A 138 6.60 -9.75 -4.29
N HIS A 139 7.30 -9.22 -3.30
CA HIS A 139 8.50 -9.84 -2.70
C HIS A 139 8.21 -10.43 -1.33
N VAL A 140 7.81 -9.60 -0.36
CA VAL A 140 7.64 -10.04 1.04
C VAL A 140 6.22 -10.48 1.35
N GLY A 141 5.25 -10.16 0.48
CA GLY A 141 3.84 -10.53 0.65
C GLY A 141 3.48 -11.92 0.14
N GLN A 142 4.33 -12.56 -0.68
CA GLN A 142 4.00 -13.83 -1.34
C GLN A 142 3.86 -15.01 -0.36
N ASP A 143 4.47 -14.91 0.81
CA ASP A 143 4.37 -15.92 1.87
C ASP A 143 3.20 -15.63 2.84
N THR A 144 2.39 -14.61 2.56
CA THR A 144 1.24 -14.22 3.37
C THR A 144 -0.08 -14.57 2.70
N MET A 145 -1.15 -14.68 3.48
CA MET A 145 -2.49 -14.98 2.96
C MET A 145 -2.99 -13.87 2.04
N GLN A 146 -2.71 -12.61 2.41
CA GLN A 146 -3.03 -11.41 1.66
C GLN A 146 -1.72 -10.66 1.36
N PRO A 147 -1.22 -10.68 0.12
CA PRO A 147 0.06 -10.05 -0.22
C PRO A 147 0.14 -8.56 0.15
N SER A 148 -0.98 -7.85 0.00
CA SER A 148 -1.13 -6.47 0.48
C SER A 148 -2.57 -6.19 0.89
N LEU A 149 -2.75 -5.25 1.83
CA LEU A 149 -4.03 -4.64 2.18
C LEU A 149 -4.07 -3.22 1.65
N VAL A 150 -5.04 -2.90 0.80
CA VAL A 150 -5.27 -1.53 0.32
C VAL A 150 -6.63 -1.07 0.82
N LEU A 151 -6.61 -0.23 1.84
CA LEU A 151 -7.78 0.20 2.60
C LEU A 151 -7.97 1.71 2.49
N GLY A 152 -9.22 2.16 2.62
CA GLY A 152 -9.56 3.57 2.66
C GLY A 152 -10.73 3.88 3.58
N CYS A 153 -10.77 5.13 4.07
CA CYS A 153 -11.86 5.61 4.93
C CYS A 153 -12.82 6.54 4.19
N GLU A 154 -12.62 6.73 2.88
CA GLU A 154 -13.48 7.54 2.04
C GLU A 154 -13.65 6.88 0.67
N GLN A 155 -14.87 6.93 0.14
CA GLN A 155 -15.20 6.34 -1.17
C GLN A 155 -14.40 7.00 -2.29
N PRO A 156 -13.87 6.23 -3.26
CA PRO A 156 -13.32 6.77 -4.49
C PRO A 156 -14.35 7.58 -5.27
N ILE A 157 -13.86 8.59 -5.98
CA ILE A 157 -14.68 9.38 -6.90
C ILE A 157 -14.30 9.09 -8.36
N THR A 158 -15.25 9.26 -9.25
CA THR A 158 -15.10 9.02 -10.68
C THR A 158 -15.20 10.33 -11.47
N GLY A 159 -14.88 10.27 -12.77
CA GLY A 159 -14.91 11.41 -13.67
C GLY A 159 -13.54 12.03 -13.88
N TYR A 160 -13.52 13.28 -14.32
CA TYR A 160 -12.30 14.02 -14.65
C TYR A 160 -12.26 15.34 -13.90
N HIS A 161 -11.06 15.70 -13.45
CA HIS A 161 -10.77 17.02 -12.93
C HIS A 161 -10.64 18.05 -14.07
N GLU A 162 -10.80 19.34 -13.79
CA GLU A 162 -10.63 20.44 -14.76
C GLU A 162 -9.25 20.44 -15.45
N THR A 163 -8.24 19.88 -14.80
CA THR A 163 -6.89 19.68 -15.35
C THR A 163 -6.78 18.47 -16.29
N ASN A 164 -7.91 17.83 -16.63
CA ASN A 164 -8.04 16.64 -17.46
C ASN A 164 -7.35 15.38 -16.92
N PHE A 165 -7.05 15.31 -15.63
CA PHE A 165 -6.68 14.07 -14.96
C PHE A 165 -7.93 13.31 -14.52
N SER A 166 -7.89 11.97 -14.60
CA SER A 166 -8.92 11.11 -14.02
C SER A 166 -9.00 11.32 -12.51
N MET A 167 -10.22 11.39 -11.96
CA MET A 167 -10.46 11.47 -10.53
C MET A 167 -10.04 10.20 -9.78
N ALA A 168 -9.80 9.08 -10.49
CA ALA A 168 -9.20 7.88 -9.92
C ALA A 168 -7.83 8.18 -9.25
N TYR A 169 -7.06 9.11 -9.78
CA TYR A 169 -5.78 9.53 -9.20
C TYR A 169 -5.92 10.26 -7.85
N SER A 170 -7.09 10.82 -7.54
CA SER A 170 -7.34 11.44 -6.22
C SER A 170 -7.51 10.42 -5.10
N SER A 171 -7.84 9.18 -5.44
CA SER A 171 -8.20 8.13 -4.48
C SER A 171 -7.20 6.97 -4.46
N HIS A 172 -6.61 6.64 -5.60
CA HIS A 172 -5.77 5.46 -5.75
C HIS A 172 -4.30 5.86 -5.80
N ILE A 173 -3.57 5.51 -4.75
CA ILE A 173 -2.11 5.70 -4.64
C ILE A 173 -1.35 4.37 -4.73
N SER A 174 -2.04 3.24 -4.63
CA SER A 174 -1.50 1.88 -4.78
C SER A 174 -1.78 1.36 -6.19
N TRP A 175 -0.74 0.87 -6.89
CA TRP A 175 -0.79 0.43 -8.29
C TRP A 175 -0.07 -0.90 -8.44
N GLN A 176 -0.80 -1.95 -8.84
CA GLN A 176 -0.23 -3.28 -9.06
C GLN A 176 0.61 -3.36 -10.35
N SER A 177 0.37 -2.44 -11.30
CA SER A 177 1.12 -2.31 -12.54
C SER A 177 1.12 -0.85 -13.01
N ALA A 178 1.74 -0.58 -14.16
CA ALA A 178 1.78 0.77 -14.71
C ALA A 178 0.39 1.39 -14.97
N GLU A 179 -0.62 0.57 -15.24
CA GLU A 179 -1.94 1.03 -15.72
C GLU A 179 -3.10 0.53 -14.85
N SER A 180 -2.82 -0.26 -13.82
CA SER A 180 -3.86 -0.88 -12.98
C SER A 180 -3.73 -0.44 -11.53
N PRO A 181 -4.60 0.47 -11.06
CA PRO A 181 -4.69 0.76 -9.63
C PRO A 181 -5.21 -0.48 -8.89
N VAL A 182 -4.77 -0.66 -7.66
CA VAL A 182 -5.32 -1.68 -6.76
C VAL A 182 -6.66 -1.17 -6.25
N PRO A 183 -7.73 -1.98 -6.33
CA PRO A 183 -9.00 -1.63 -5.70
C PRO A 183 -8.83 -1.36 -4.21
N MET A 184 -9.39 -0.25 -3.74
CA MET A 184 -9.34 0.14 -2.34
C MET A 184 -10.60 -0.35 -1.62
N GLU A 185 -10.43 -1.16 -0.56
CA GLU A 185 -11.54 -1.60 0.27
C GLU A 185 -11.88 -0.53 1.32
N VAL A 186 -13.12 -0.09 1.33
CA VAL A 186 -13.61 0.96 2.26
C VAL A 186 -14.57 0.42 3.33
N TYR A 187 -15.02 -0.82 3.20
CA TYR A 187 -15.93 -1.45 4.16
C TYR A 187 -15.14 -2.27 5.19
N PRO A 188 -15.13 -1.87 6.49
CA PRO A 188 -14.37 -2.59 7.52
C PRO A 188 -14.74 -4.08 7.62
N SER A 189 -16.02 -4.42 7.44
CA SER A 189 -16.47 -5.80 7.45
C SER A 189 -15.86 -6.64 6.32
N LEU A 190 -15.81 -6.10 5.10
CA LEU A 190 -15.21 -6.79 3.95
C LEU A 190 -13.69 -6.90 4.07
N ALA A 191 -13.04 -5.84 4.56
CA ALA A 191 -11.62 -5.86 4.87
C ALA A 191 -11.28 -6.95 5.90
N PHE A 192 -12.06 -7.05 6.97
CA PHE A 192 -11.92 -8.10 7.99
C PHE A 192 -12.18 -9.49 7.39
N ASP A 193 -13.27 -9.66 6.63
CA ASP A 193 -13.63 -10.95 6.00
C ASP A 193 -12.52 -11.43 5.05
N SER A 194 -11.85 -10.52 4.33
CA SER A 194 -10.73 -10.86 3.44
C SER A 194 -9.56 -11.53 4.17
N LEU A 195 -9.38 -11.20 5.46
CA LEU A 195 -8.34 -11.77 6.30
C LEU A 195 -8.75 -13.05 7.04
N PHE A 196 -10.03 -13.19 7.40
CA PHE A 196 -10.47 -14.19 8.37
C PHE A 196 -11.57 -15.14 7.87
N GLU A 197 -12.33 -14.78 6.83
CA GLU A 197 -13.36 -15.65 6.30
C GLU A 197 -12.85 -16.58 5.18
N ASN A 198 -13.07 -17.88 5.36
CA ASN A 198 -12.81 -18.92 4.35
C ASN A 198 -13.76 -18.91 3.14
N ARG A 199 -14.53 -17.86 2.92
CA ARG A 199 -15.52 -17.80 1.80
C ARG A 199 -14.85 -17.84 0.41
N GLY A 200 -13.61 -17.39 0.30
CA GLY A 200 -12.82 -17.50 -0.92
C GLY A 200 -12.47 -18.94 -1.31
N SER A 201 -12.36 -19.85 -0.33
CA SER A 201 -12.00 -21.24 -0.56
C SER A 201 -13.00 -21.99 -1.47
N LYS A 202 -14.29 -21.90 -1.21
CA LYS A 202 -15.31 -22.59 -2.05
C LYS A 202 -15.50 -21.93 -3.42
N ARG A 203 -15.37 -20.60 -3.50
CA ARG A 203 -15.51 -19.86 -4.76
C ARG A 203 -14.25 -19.99 -5.62
N THR A 204 -13.08 -19.95 -5.01
CA THR A 204 -11.79 -20.15 -5.68
C THR A 204 -11.65 -21.60 -6.13
N GLN A 205 -12.05 -22.56 -5.32
CA GLN A 205 -12.09 -23.97 -5.67
C GLN A 205 -13.05 -24.25 -6.85
N SER A 206 -14.23 -23.63 -6.84
CA SER A 206 -15.18 -23.70 -7.96
C SER A 206 -14.67 -23.03 -9.25
N ILE A 207 -13.86 -21.99 -9.16
CA ILE A 207 -13.24 -21.34 -10.32
C ILE A 207 -12.11 -22.21 -10.88
N LEU A 208 -11.28 -22.80 -10.02
CA LEU A 208 -10.19 -23.69 -10.41
C LEU A 208 -10.71 -25.02 -11.00
N ASP A 209 -11.81 -25.54 -10.48
CA ASP A 209 -12.48 -26.73 -11.04
C ASP A 209 -13.03 -26.45 -12.45
N ARG A 210 -13.62 -25.28 -12.69
CA ARG A 210 -14.03 -24.82 -14.02
C ARG A 210 -12.85 -24.65 -14.98
N VAL A 211 -11.75 -24.05 -14.49
CA VAL A 211 -10.52 -23.90 -15.29
C VAL A 211 -9.96 -25.29 -15.68
N LYS A 212 -10.04 -26.29 -14.80
CA LYS A 212 -9.67 -27.68 -15.11
C LYS A 212 -10.56 -28.30 -16.17
N ASP A 213 -11.87 -28.09 -16.09
CA ASP A 213 -12.83 -28.62 -17.06
C ASP A 213 -12.66 -27.96 -18.45
N ASP A 214 -12.47 -26.64 -18.46
CA ASP A 214 -12.20 -25.88 -19.68
C ASP A 214 -10.83 -26.26 -20.31
N ALA A 215 -9.81 -26.47 -19.48
CA ALA A 215 -8.50 -26.94 -19.91
C ALA A 215 -8.54 -28.37 -20.45
N ALA A 216 -9.30 -29.27 -19.83
CA ALA A 216 -9.51 -30.64 -20.35
C ALA A 216 -10.26 -30.64 -21.69
N SER A 217 -11.17 -29.69 -21.90
CA SER A 217 -11.84 -29.46 -23.17
C SER A 217 -10.89 -28.91 -24.24
N LEU A 218 -10.01 -27.98 -23.85
CA LEU A 218 -9.02 -27.36 -24.73
C LEU A 218 -7.94 -28.37 -25.15
N ASN A 219 -7.48 -29.21 -24.23
CA ASN A 219 -6.43 -30.22 -24.46
C ASN A 219 -6.78 -31.17 -25.60
N ARG A 220 -8.05 -31.37 -25.89
CA ARG A 220 -8.55 -32.17 -27.03
C ARG A 220 -8.50 -31.44 -28.37
N LYS A 221 -8.18 -30.15 -28.40
CA LYS A 221 -8.26 -29.26 -29.58
C LYS A 221 -6.94 -28.60 -29.94
N ILE A 222 -5.88 -28.87 -29.18
CA ILE A 222 -4.56 -28.22 -29.33
C ILE A 222 -3.50 -29.24 -29.72
N SER A 223 -2.34 -28.76 -30.17
CA SER A 223 -1.20 -29.62 -30.52
C SER A 223 -0.62 -30.32 -29.29
N SER A 224 0.13 -31.39 -29.50
CA SER A 224 0.82 -32.12 -28.42
C SER A 224 1.87 -31.28 -27.69
N GLU A 225 2.40 -30.24 -28.30
CA GLU A 225 3.34 -29.31 -27.71
C GLU A 225 2.61 -28.30 -26.81
N ASP A 226 1.48 -27.76 -27.27
CA ASP A 226 0.65 -26.88 -26.48
C ASP A 226 -0.04 -27.62 -25.34
N SER A 227 -0.36 -28.89 -25.52
CA SER A 227 -0.88 -29.78 -24.47
C SER A 227 0.12 -29.93 -23.32
N ARG A 228 1.41 -30.08 -23.60
CA ARG A 228 2.46 -30.13 -22.57
C ARG A 228 2.56 -28.80 -21.81
N LYS A 229 2.51 -27.66 -22.51
CA LYS A 229 2.53 -26.32 -21.88
C LYS A 229 1.30 -26.11 -21.00
N LEU A 230 0.14 -26.61 -21.42
CA LEU A 230 -1.09 -26.55 -20.63
C LEU A 230 -1.00 -27.46 -19.40
N ASP A 231 -0.41 -28.65 -19.51
CA ASP A 231 -0.21 -29.56 -18.38
C ASP A 231 0.82 -29.02 -17.37
N GLU A 232 1.87 -28.38 -17.83
CA GLU A 232 2.83 -27.65 -16.97
C GLU A 232 2.14 -26.50 -16.23
N PHE A 233 1.31 -25.75 -16.93
CA PHE A 233 0.51 -24.67 -16.31
C PHE A 233 -0.45 -25.23 -15.26
N LEU A 234 -1.21 -26.27 -15.56
CA LEU A 234 -2.14 -26.91 -14.62
C LEU A 234 -1.40 -27.53 -13.42
N THR A 235 -0.20 -28.04 -13.63
CA THR A 235 0.67 -28.53 -12.55
C THR A 235 1.11 -27.39 -11.64
N SER A 236 1.50 -26.26 -12.22
CA SER A 236 1.85 -25.05 -11.45
C SER A 236 0.66 -24.51 -10.64
N VAL A 237 -0.54 -24.52 -11.22
CA VAL A 237 -1.78 -24.14 -10.52
C VAL A 237 -2.05 -25.09 -9.34
N ARG A 238 -1.88 -26.42 -9.53
CA ARG A 238 -2.02 -27.40 -8.44
C ARG A 238 -0.98 -27.23 -7.33
N GLU A 239 0.22 -26.81 -7.68
CA GLU A 239 1.26 -26.52 -6.69
C GLU A 239 0.94 -25.28 -5.87
N VAL A 240 0.36 -24.23 -6.50
CA VAL A 240 -0.15 -23.05 -5.80
C VAL A 240 -1.31 -23.42 -4.88
N GLU A 241 -2.27 -24.24 -5.35
CA GLU A 241 -3.36 -24.77 -4.50
C GLU A 241 -2.83 -25.49 -3.26
N LYS A 242 -1.88 -26.43 -3.45
CA LYS A 242 -1.27 -27.18 -2.34
C LYS A 242 -0.47 -26.26 -1.39
N ARG A 243 0.13 -25.21 -1.91
CA ARG A 243 0.83 -24.22 -1.08
C ARG A 243 -0.16 -23.41 -0.25
N VAL A 244 -1.24 -22.93 -0.84
CA VAL A 244 -2.33 -22.23 -0.16
C VAL A 244 -2.94 -23.12 0.94
N ASP A 245 -3.21 -24.39 0.66
CA ASP A 245 -3.77 -25.32 1.64
C ASP A 245 -2.79 -25.64 2.78
N ARG A 246 -1.47 -25.77 2.48
CA ARG A 246 -0.44 -25.94 3.52
C ARG A 246 -0.32 -24.68 4.38
N MET A 247 -0.27 -23.49 3.78
CA MET A 247 -0.19 -22.23 4.51
C MET A 247 -1.40 -22.05 5.44
N ARG A 248 -2.61 -22.43 5.00
CA ARG A 248 -3.82 -22.42 5.84
C ARG A 248 -3.72 -23.40 7.01
N SER A 249 -3.21 -24.62 6.78
CA SER A 249 -3.01 -25.60 7.83
C SER A 249 -1.95 -25.15 8.85
N ASP A 250 -0.83 -24.62 8.36
CA ASP A 250 0.27 -24.17 9.22
C ASP A 250 -0.11 -22.90 10.01
N GLN A 251 -0.95 -22.04 9.42
CA GLN A 251 -1.46 -20.86 10.08
C GLN A 251 -2.49 -21.21 11.17
N ALA A 252 -3.40 -22.15 10.89
CA ALA A 252 -4.33 -22.64 11.90
C ALA A 252 -3.58 -23.25 13.12
N LYS A 253 -2.51 -23.99 12.85
CA LYS A 253 -1.62 -24.53 13.90
C LYS A 253 -0.87 -23.42 14.64
N ALA A 254 -0.38 -22.39 13.93
CA ALA A 254 0.30 -21.26 14.55
C ALA A 254 -0.63 -20.43 15.44
N GLU A 255 -1.90 -20.24 15.03
CA GLU A 255 -2.94 -19.59 15.83
C GLU A 255 -3.30 -20.42 17.07
N GLU A 256 -3.39 -21.75 16.95
CA GLU A 256 -3.59 -22.66 18.06
C GLU A 256 -2.43 -22.61 19.05
N HIS A 257 -1.18 -22.67 18.55
CA HIS A 257 0.02 -22.53 19.38
C HIS A 257 0.17 -21.15 20.03
N ALA A 258 -0.30 -20.09 19.39
CA ALA A 258 -0.29 -18.74 19.98
C ALA A 258 -1.30 -18.62 21.13
N ARG A 259 -2.48 -19.25 21.01
CA ARG A 259 -3.48 -19.36 22.09
C ARG A 259 -2.92 -20.13 23.29
N ASP A 260 -2.27 -21.26 23.04
CA ASP A 260 -1.70 -22.13 24.09
C ASP A 260 -0.55 -21.44 24.85
N ARG A 261 0.16 -20.48 24.24
CA ARG A 261 1.25 -19.73 24.89
C ARG A 261 0.79 -18.52 25.69
N GLY A 262 -0.52 -18.28 25.82
CA GLY A 262 -1.08 -17.20 26.64
C GLY A 262 -0.73 -15.78 26.17
N LYS A 263 -0.29 -15.61 24.91
CA LYS A 263 -0.10 -14.28 24.33
C LYS A 263 -1.46 -13.70 23.94
N PRO A 264 -1.86 -12.53 24.45
CA PRO A 264 -3.14 -11.94 24.07
C PRO A 264 -3.07 -11.54 22.60
N LEU A 265 -3.83 -12.25 21.76
CA LEU A 265 -4.23 -11.71 20.46
C LEU A 265 -5.13 -10.51 20.72
N ILE A 266 -5.00 -9.45 19.92
CA ILE A 266 -6.03 -8.43 19.91
C ILE A 266 -7.32 -9.13 19.47
N ALA A 267 -8.26 -9.30 20.39
CA ALA A 267 -9.57 -9.80 20.06
C ALA A 267 -10.33 -8.66 19.38
N MET A 268 -10.52 -8.78 18.08
CA MET A 268 -11.38 -7.90 17.31
C MET A 268 -12.57 -8.70 16.83
N ASN A 269 -13.79 -8.28 17.20
CA ASN A 269 -14.99 -8.81 16.60
C ASN A 269 -15.10 -8.35 15.15
N ARG A 270 -15.73 -9.16 14.30
CA ARG A 270 -16.07 -8.75 12.94
C ARG A 270 -16.89 -7.46 12.98
N PRO A 271 -16.49 -6.39 12.28
CA PRO A 271 -17.27 -5.15 12.20
C PRO A 271 -18.66 -5.39 11.58
N ASP A 272 -19.61 -4.54 11.93
CA ASP A 272 -20.92 -4.52 11.31
C ASP A 272 -20.85 -4.23 9.81
N ASN A 273 -21.84 -4.72 9.06
CA ASN A 273 -21.92 -4.45 7.64
C ASN A 273 -22.24 -2.97 7.37
N GLY A 274 -21.69 -2.45 6.27
CA GLY A 274 -21.85 -1.06 5.87
C GLY A 274 -20.66 -0.18 6.27
N LEU A 275 -20.83 1.11 6.04
CA LEU A 275 -19.85 2.11 6.46
C LEU A 275 -20.25 2.63 7.85
N PRO A 276 -19.29 2.79 8.77
CA PRO A 276 -19.55 3.50 10.02
C PRO A 276 -20.07 4.92 9.77
N GLU A 277 -21.05 5.34 10.54
CA GLU A 277 -21.60 6.70 10.45
C GLU A 277 -20.59 7.75 10.91
N ASP A 278 -19.81 7.42 11.93
CA ASP A 278 -18.75 8.28 12.46
C ASP A 278 -17.40 7.96 11.79
N ILE A 279 -16.81 8.96 11.16
CA ILE A 279 -15.50 8.82 10.52
C ILE A 279 -14.40 8.43 11.52
N ARG A 280 -14.54 8.78 12.80
CA ARG A 280 -13.58 8.40 13.85
C ARG A 280 -13.57 6.89 14.06
N ASP A 281 -14.74 6.27 14.08
CA ASP A 281 -14.89 4.82 14.23
C ASP A 281 -14.39 4.11 12.95
N HIS A 282 -14.68 4.67 11.78
CA HIS A 282 -14.20 4.14 10.51
C HIS A 282 -12.66 4.10 10.46
N MET A 283 -11.99 5.22 10.75
CA MET A 283 -10.52 5.29 10.75
C MET A 283 -9.88 4.35 11.77
N ARG A 284 -10.48 4.21 12.96
CA ARG A 284 -10.02 3.28 13.99
C ARG A 284 -10.17 1.83 13.59
N LEU A 285 -11.35 1.46 13.06
CA LEU A 285 -11.60 0.08 12.59
C LEU A 285 -10.62 -0.31 11.49
N MET A 286 -10.38 0.56 10.50
CA MET A 286 -9.41 0.28 9.43
C MET A 286 -7.98 0.17 9.98
N SER A 287 -7.60 1.02 10.93
CA SER A 287 -6.30 0.93 11.61
C SER A 287 -6.17 -0.37 12.41
N ASP A 288 -7.21 -0.79 13.12
CA ASP A 288 -7.24 -2.05 13.87
C ASP A 288 -7.14 -3.27 12.96
N ILE A 289 -7.74 -3.23 11.76
CA ILE A 289 -7.64 -4.30 10.75
C ILE A 289 -6.19 -4.40 10.24
N VAL A 290 -5.51 -3.28 9.95
CA VAL A 290 -4.08 -3.28 9.60
C VAL A 290 -3.24 -3.87 10.73
N ALA A 291 -3.47 -3.40 11.97
CA ALA A 291 -2.74 -3.89 13.14
C ALA A 291 -2.93 -5.40 13.35
N LEU A 292 -4.17 -5.88 13.21
CA LEU A 292 -4.52 -7.30 13.34
C LEU A 292 -3.89 -8.15 12.22
N ALA A 293 -3.87 -7.65 10.97
CA ALA A 293 -3.23 -8.33 9.85
C ALA A 293 -1.72 -8.48 10.08
N PHE A 294 -1.07 -7.46 10.64
CA PHE A 294 0.35 -7.48 10.98
C PHE A 294 0.65 -8.40 12.15
N GLN A 295 -0.18 -8.38 13.20
CA GLN A 295 -0.05 -9.26 14.36
C GLN A 295 -0.15 -10.73 13.98
N THR A 296 -1.13 -11.06 13.14
CA THR A 296 -1.41 -12.45 12.73
C THR A 296 -0.52 -12.94 11.58
N GLY A 297 0.30 -12.06 11.00
CA GLY A 297 1.13 -12.37 9.83
C GLY A 297 0.33 -12.63 8.54
N LYS A 298 -0.97 -12.26 8.51
CA LYS A 298 -1.83 -12.46 7.34
C LYS A 298 -1.51 -11.51 6.20
N SER A 299 -0.93 -10.36 6.51
CA SER A 299 -0.28 -9.46 5.57
C SER A 299 0.94 -8.82 6.20
N ARG A 300 1.91 -8.41 5.38
CA ARG A 300 3.09 -7.65 5.78
C ARG A 300 3.15 -6.26 5.15
N VAL A 301 2.24 -6.00 4.21
CA VAL A 301 2.20 -4.74 3.46
C VAL A 301 0.79 -4.20 3.51
N ALA A 302 0.64 -2.92 3.85
CA ALA A 302 -0.64 -2.23 3.86
C ALA A 302 -0.53 -0.82 3.27
N THR A 303 -1.61 -0.33 2.70
CA THR A 303 -1.82 1.06 2.31
C THR A 303 -3.15 1.50 2.88
N LEU A 304 -3.15 2.54 3.72
CA LEU A 304 -4.33 3.09 4.37
C LEU A 304 -4.52 4.55 3.97
N VAL A 305 -5.53 4.79 3.13
CA VAL A 305 -5.95 6.14 2.72
C VAL A 305 -6.96 6.66 3.72
N LEU A 306 -6.52 7.46 4.69
CA LEU A 306 -7.38 8.05 5.72
C LEU A 306 -8.38 9.05 5.13
N CYS A 307 -7.92 9.88 4.19
CA CYS A 307 -8.80 10.61 3.28
C CYS A 307 -8.14 10.73 1.91
N ARG A 308 -8.96 10.70 0.88
CA ARG A 308 -8.50 10.96 -0.49
C ARG A 308 -8.17 12.45 -0.69
N ASP A 309 -7.51 12.75 -1.76
CA ASP A 309 -7.45 14.13 -2.26
C ASP A 309 -8.85 14.61 -2.71
N LEU A 310 -9.10 15.91 -2.63
CA LEU A 310 -10.44 16.49 -2.83
C LEU A 310 -11.49 15.88 -1.87
N SER A 311 -11.09 15.64 -0.63
CA SER A 311 -11.95 15.01 0.38
C SER A 311 -13.14 15.89 0.75
N GLY A 312 -14.32 15.25 0.78
CA GLY A 312 -15.57 15.85 1.22
C GLY A 312 -15.89 15.62 2.71
N LEU A 313 -14.96 15.05 3.47
CA LEU A 313 -15.19 14.75 4.88
C LEU A 313 -15.38 16.00 5.74
N PHE A 314 -16.27 15.90 6.74
CA PHE A 314 -16.54 16.94 7.73
C PHE A 314 -16.11 16.52 9.13
N TYR A 315 -15.72 17.48 9.95
CA TYR A 315 -15.19 17.23 11.31
C TYR A 315 -15.97 18.04 12.36
N PRO A 316 -17.29 17.81 12.53
CA PRO A 316 -18.08 18.56 13.50
C PRO A 316 -17.60 18.36 14.94
N PHE A 317 -17.00 17.22 15.25
CA PHE A 317 -16.38 16.92 16.55
C PHE A 317 -15.13 17.75 16.86
N LEU A 318 -14.52 18.40 15.84
CA LEU A 318 -13.43 19.36 16.01
C LEU A 318 -13.95 20.82 15.99
N GLY A 319 -15.25 21.04 15.79
CA GLY A 319 -15.83 22.37 15.60
C GLY A 319 -15.64 22.92 14.18
N VAL A 320 -15.01 22.18 13.28
CA VAL A 320 -14.73 22.60 11.90
C VAL A 320 -15.98 22.47 11.04
N ARG A 321 -16.38 23.59 10.40
CA ARG A 321 -17.62 23.67 9.61
C ARG A 321 -17.42 23.46 8.11
N LYS A 322 -16.18 23.57 7.63
CA LYS A 322 -15.81 23.36 6.23
C LYS A 322 -15.51 21.88 5.98
N ALA A 323 -15.84 21.39 4.79
CA ALA A 323 -15.33 20.09 4.33
C ALA A 323 -13.80 20.12 4.26
N HIS A 324 -13.14 18.96 4.36
CA HIS A 324 -11.68 18.84 4.41
C HIS A 324 -10.97 19.66 3.33
N HIS A 325 -11.32 19.42 2.06
CA HIS A 325 -10.72 20.13 0.92
C HIS A 325 -10.95 21.65 1.02
N SER A 326 -12.17 22.10 1.36
CA SER A 326 -12.43 23.53 1.55
C SER A 326 -11.70 24.14 2.76
N ALA A 327 -11.46 23.35 3.81
CA ALA A 327 -10.69 23.77 4.97
C ALA A 327 -9.19 23.89 4.63
N SER A 328 -8.66 23.02 3.76
CA SER A 328 -7.25 23.05 3.34
C SER A 328 -6.88 24.31 2.55
N HIS A 329 -7.84 24.99 1.92
CA HIS A 329 -7.61 26.30 1.30
C HIS A 329 -7.43 27.47 2.30
N ASP A 330 -7.58 27.19 3.60
CA ASP A 330 -7.27 28.08 4.71
C ASP A 330 -6.30 27.35 5.67
N ASP A 331 -5.19 26.87 5.07
CA ASP A 331 -4.28 25.89 5.68
C ASP A 331 -3.49 26.41 6.89
N THR A 332 -3.47 27.73 7.12
CA THR A 332 -2.85 28.32 8.29
C THR A 332 -3.83 28.59 9.44
N SER A 333 -5.12 28.25 9.25
CA SER A 333 -6.16 28.43 10.27
C SER A 333 -6.03 27.42 11.41
N ASP A 334 -6.60 27.76 12.58
CA ASP A 334 -6.72 26.84 13.71
C ASP A 334 -7.65 25.64 13.38
N ASP A 335 -8.67 25.86 12.54
CA ASP A 335 -9.54 24.81 12.05
C ASP A 335 -8.72 23.75 11.30
N TYR A 336 -7.87 24.16 10.36
CA TYR A 336 -7.07 23.21 9.57
C TYR A 336 -5.91 22.61 10.37
N GLU A 337 -5.38 23.34 11.37
CA GLU A 337 -4.47 22.76 12.35
C GLU A 337 -5.12 21.60 13.10
N SER A 338 -6.34 21.82 13.60
CA SER A 338 -7.09 20.77 14.32
C SER A 338 -7.35 19.54 13.44
N VAL A 339 -7.66 19.74 12.15
CA VAL A 339 -7.82 18.66 11.18
C VAL A 339 -6.48 17.94 10.96
N SER A 340 -5.39 18.66 10.68
CA SER A 340 -4.05 18.07 10.46
C SER A 340 -3.61 17.25 11.68
N ARG A 341 -3.80 17.80 12.89
CA ARG A 341 -3.50 17.12 14.16
C ARG A 341 -4.34 15.87 14.37
N TYR A 342 -5.61 15.90 13.98
CA TYR A 342 -6.49 14.73 14.05
C TYR A 342 -5.96 13.57 13.18
N TYR A 343 -5.48 13.85 11.97
CA TYR A 343 -4.88 12.82 11.11
C TYR A 343 -3.58 12.25 11.67
N VAL A 344 -2.73 13.11 12.24
CA VAL A 344 -1.53 12.65 12.96
C VAL A 344 -1.91 11.79 14.18
N SER A 345 -3.03 12.11 14.86
CA SER A 345 -3.52 11.28 15.96
C SER A 345 -3.98 9.88 15.52
N ASN A 346 -4.47 9.71 14.28
CA ASN A 346 -4.78 8.39 13.73
C ASN A 346 -3.51 7.60 13.40
N LEU A 347 -2.44 8.24 12.91
CA LEU A 347 -1.13 7.60 12.81
C LEU A 347 -0.62 7.14 14.18
N ALA A 348 -0.70 8.02 15.20
CA ALA A 348 -0.32 7.71 16.58
C ALA A 348 -1.17 6.56 17.15
N TYR A 349 -2.45 6.50 16.83
CA TYR A 349 -3.32 5.38 17.21
C TYR A 349 -2.85 4.06 16.60
N LEU A 350 -2.60 4.01 15.28
CA LEU A 350 -2.08 2.80 14.64
C LEU A 350 -0.72 2.39 15.23
N ALA A 351 0.18 3.35 15.44
CA ALA A 351 1.47 3.09 16.09
C ALA A 351 1.28 2.50 17.50
N SER A 352 0.35 3.05 18.30
CA SER A 352 0.08 2.54 19.66
C SER A 352 -0.47 1.11 19.64
N ARG A 353 -1.30 0.76 18.66
CA ARG A 353 -1.80 -0.61 18.51
C ARG A 353 -0.66 -1.60 18.24
N LEU A 354 0.27 -1.24 17.36
CA LEU A 354 1.43 -2.10 17.03
C LEU A 354 2.46 -2.13 18.18
N ASP A 355 2.63 -1.03 18.90
CA ASP A 355 3.56 -0.92 20.02
C ASP A 355 3.07 -1.69 21.26
N ALA A 356 1.76 -1.86 21.41
CA ALA A 356 1.18 -2.70 22.45
C ALA A 356 1.32 -4.22 22.21
N MET A 357 1.84 -4.65 21.05
CA MET A 357 1.97 -6.06 20.68
C MET A 357 3.41 -6.53 20.90
N PRO A 358 3.71 -7.35 21.91
CA PRO A 358 5.05 -7.88 22.12
C PRO A 358 5.52 -8.77 20.95
N GLU A 359 6.76 -8.58 20.50
CA GLU A 359 7.42 -9.42 19.50
C GLU A 359 8.91 -9.53 19.82
N GLY A 360 9.34 -10.68 20.34
CA GLY A 360 10.69 -10.87 20.86
C GLY A 360 10.98 -9.98 22.06
N GLU A 361 12.10 -9.29 22.04
CA GLU A 361 12.51 -8.31 23.04
C GLU A 361 11.85 -6.92 22.85
N GLY A 362 11.18 -6.73 21.72
CA GLY A 362 10.52 -5.46 21.35
C GLY A 362 9.03 -5.64 21.09
N THR A 363 8.53 -4.89 20.14
CA THR A 363 7.12 -4.84 19.75
C THR A 363 6.95 -5.02 18.23
N VAL A 364 5.74 -5.28 17.78
CA VAL A 364 5.43 -5.32 16.33
C VAL A 364 5.80 -4.00 15.65
N LEU A 365 5.69 -2.86 16.36
CA LEU A 365 6.09 -1.56 15.83
C LEU A 365 7.60 -1.49 15.55
N ASP A 366 8.44 -2.12 16.38
CA ASP A 366 9.90 -2.15 16.17
C ASP A 366 10.28 -2.87 14.87
N ASN A 367 9.45 -3.84 14.43
CA ASN A 367 9.61 -4.57 13.18
C ASN A 367 8.78 -4.00 12.02
N THR A 368 8.17 -2.84 12.21
CA THR A 368 7.31 -2.16 11.23
C THR A 368 7.90 -0.82 10.82
N CYS A 369 7.60 -0.38 9.59
CA CYS A 369 7.71 1.02 9.16
C CYS A 369 6.32 1.52 8.76
N LEU A 370 5.79 2.49 9.50
CA LEU A 370 4.63 3.28 9.10
C LEU A 370 5.15 4.52 8.37
N LEU A 371 4.92 4.62 7.07
CA LEU A 371 5.23 5.78 6.26
C LEU A 371 3.98 6.66 6.13
N TYR A 372 3.99 7.83 6.79
CA TYR A 372 2.92 8.82 6.67
C TYR A 372 3.31 9.91 5.68
N LEU A 373 2.38 10.27 4.80
CA LEU A 373 2.61 11.30 3.80
C LEU A 373 1.30 11.96 3.34
N SER A 374 1.45 13.16 2.75
CA SER A 374 0.41 13.88 2.03
C SER A 374 0.93 14.30 0.65
N ASN A 375 0.01 14.59 -0.26
CA ASN A 375 0.32 14.94 -1.65
C ASN A 375 0.82 16.38 -1.86
N MET A 376 0.72 17.23 -0.85
CA MET A 376 1.19 18.63 -0.90
C MET A 376 1.54 19.13 0.50
N TRP A 377 2.31 20.21 0.55
CA TRP A 377 2.65 20.93 1.79
C TRP A 377 1.56 21.92 2.16
N SER A 378 1.07 22.69 1.21
CA SER A 378 0.07 23.74 1.39
C SER A 378 -1.13 23.53 0.48
N GLY A 379 -2.31 23.39 1.06
CA GLY A 379 -3.56 23.29 0.31
C GLY A 379 -3.97 24.63 -0.32
N THR A 380 -3.70 25.75 0.35
CA THR A 380 -3.98 27.10 -0.18
C THR A 380 -3.22 27.37 -1.48
N ARG A 381 -1.99 26.92 -1.58
CA ARG A 381 -1.10 27.18 -2.74
C ARG A 381 -1.01 25.97 -3.66
N HIS A 382 -1.58 24.82 -3.33
CA HIS A 382 -1.36 23.54 -3.98
C HIS A 382 0.15 23.22 -4.11
N ASP A 383 0.93 23.65 -3.08
CA ASP A 383 2.38 23.53 -3.10
C ASP A 383 2.81 22.08 -2.81
N ASN A 384 3.38 21.43 -3.82
CA ASN A 384 3.97 20.11 -3.73
C ASN A 384 5.49 20.10 -4.02
N THR A 385 6.14 21.27 -3.93
CA THR A 385 7.60 21.39 -4.04
C THR A 385 8.33 20.78 -2.84
N ARG A 386 7.61 20.47 -1.80
CA ARG A 386 7.98 19.65 -0.64
C ARG A 386 6.75 18.94 -0.09
N LEU A 387 6.96 17.83 0.56
CA LEU A 387 5.88 17.00 1.11
C LEU A 387 6.06 16.78 2.60
N PRO A 388 4.97 16.69 3.38
CA PRO A 388 5.04 16.24 4.77
C PRO A 388 5.26 14.72 4.77
N VAL A 389 6.38 14.29 5.36
CA VAL A 389 6.75 12.87 5.42
C VAL A 389 7.22 12.51 6.83
N LEU A 390 6.64 11.43 7.37
CA LEU A 390 7.05 10.85 8.65
C LEU A 390 7.29 9.36 8.48
N THR A 391 8.21 8.79 9.26
CA THR A 391 8.26 7.34 9.49
C THR A 391 8.16 7.04 10.97
N VAL A 392 7.38 6.02 11.34
CA VAL A 392 7.26 5.55 12.73
C VAL A 392 7.55 4.06 12.75
N GLY A 393 8.47 3.64 13.62
CA GLY A 393 8.92 2.25 13.76
C GLY A 393 10.27 1.97 13.13
N GLY A 394 10.95 0.92 13.63
CA GLY A 394 12.36 0.64 13.40
C GLY A 394 12.67 -0.32 12.27
N LEU A 395 11.66 -0.90 11.62
CA LEU A 395 11.81 -1.86 10.51
C LEU A 395 12.80 -3.00 10.85
N GLY A 396 12.65 -3.58 12.05
CA GLY A 396 13.54 -4.64 12.53
C GLY A 396 14.97 -4.19 12.86
N GLY A 397 15.15 -2.92 13.22
CA GLY A 397 16.45 -2.33 13.53
C GLY A 397 17.24 -1.89 12.29
N THR A 398 16.69 -2.05 11.08
CA THR A 398 17.35 -1.64 9.83
C THR A 398 17.14 -0.15 9.52
N LEU A 399 16.14 0.48 10.14
CA LEU A 399 15.85 1.91 10.01
C LEU A 399 16.24 2.63 11.30
N LYS A 400 17.17 3.55 11.23
CA LYS A 400 17.51 4.44 12.35
C LYS A 400 16.34 5.38 12.61
N THR A 401 15.96 5.57 13.86
CA THR A 401 14.81 6.37 14.28
C THR A 401 15.17 7.45 15.29
N GLY A 402 14.20 8.25 15.70
CA GLY A 402 14.39 9.33 16.65
C GLY A 402 15.09 10.56 16.04
N ARG A 403 14.84 10.86 14.75
CA ARG A 403 15.60 11.89 14.02
C ARG A 403 14.72 12.91 13.31
N VAL A 404 15.24 14.11 13.22
CA VAL A 404 14.77 15.13 12.29
C VAL A 404 15.77 15.19 11.14
N LEU A 405 15.31 14.89 9.92
CA LEU A 405 16.09 14.86 8.71
C LEU A 405 15.61 15.98 7.79
N ASP A 406 16.52 16.83 7.32
CA ASP A 406 16.17 17.95 6.44
C ASP A 406 16.99 17.91 5.15
N TYR A 407 16.27 17.76 4.04
CA TYR A 407 16.84 17.73 2.69
C TYR A 407 16.52 18.99 1.87
N THR A 408 15.96 20.02 2.50
CA THR A 408 15.50 21.23 1.80
C THR A 408 16.58 21.85 0.94
N GLU A 409 17.83 21.90 1.43
CA GLU A 409 18.96 22.55 0.77
C GLU A 409 19.91 21.57 0.04
N THR A 410 19.53 20.29 -0.10
CA THR A 410 20.42 19.26 -0.68
C THR A 410 20.41 19.20 -2.21
N GLY A 411 19.59 20.04 -2.86
CA GLY A 411 19.36 20.02 -4.30
C GLY A 411 18.37 18.93 -4.75
N ASP A 412 17.66 19.19 -5.84
CA ASP A 412 16.53 18.39 -6.29
C ASP A 412 16.83 16.90 -6.54
N GLU A 413 18.03 16.58 -6.99
CA GLU A 413 18.43 15.19 -7.24
C GLU A 413 18.60 14.37 -5.95
N ASN A 414 18.88 15.02 -4.81
CA ASN A 414 19.16 14.39 -3.53
C ASN A 414 17.94 14.34 -2.58
N ARG A 415 16.82 14.96 -2.97
CA ARG A 415 15.60 15.06 -2.16
C ARG A 415 14.36 14.46 -2.82
N LYS A 416 14.52 13.55 -3.76
CA LYS A 416 13.41 12.84 -4.40
C LYS A 416 12.71 11.90 -3.41
N LEU A 417 11.39 11.92 -3.39
CA LEU A 417 10.60 11.01 -2.56
C LEU A 417 10.91 9.53 -2.91
N CYS A 418 11.14 9.22 -4.18
CA CYS A 418 11.50 7.86 -4.60
C CYS A 418 12.87 7.39 -4.11
N SER A 419 13.78 8.30 -3.71
CA SER A 419 15.01 7.91 -3.01
C SER A 419 14.72 7.34 -1.61
N LEU A 420 13.71 7.89 -0.91
CA LEU A 420 13.19 7.31 0.33
C LEU A 420 12.55 5.94 0.06
N HIS A 421 11.72 5.83 -0.99
CA HIS A 421 11.09 4.56 -1.35
C HIS A 421 12.12 3.47 -1.66
N LEU A 422 13.17 3.78 -2.45
CA LEU A 422 14.30 2.86 -2.71
C LEU A 422 14.98 2.43 -1.41
N SER A 423 15.21 3.38 -0.50
CA SER A 423 15.88 3.09 0.78
C SER A 423 15.05 2.17 1.68
N LEU A 424 13.72 2.36 1.73
CA LEU A 424 12.82 1.53 2.54
C LEU A 424 12.68 0.13 1.94
N MET A 425 12.53 0.03 0.60
CA MET A 425 12.48 -1.26 -0.09
C MET A 425 13.76 -2.06 0.08
N ASP A 426 14.92 -1.41 -0.02
CA ASP A 426 16.24 -2.04 0.17
C ASP A 426 16.38 -2.64 1.57
N ARG A 427 15.92 -1.92 2.63
CA ARG A 427 15.90 -2.40 4.01
C ARG A 427 14.96 -3.59 4.23
N MET A 428 13.97 -3.77 3.37
CA MET A 428 13.07 -4.91 3.35
C MET A 428 13.53 -6.03 2.40
N GLY A 429 14.77 -5.98 1.93
CA GLY A 429 15.38 -7.00 1.07
C GLY A 429 15.04 -6.87 -0.42
N VAL A 430 14.40 -5.77 -0.83
CA VAL A 430 14.06 -5.51 -2.24
C VAL A 430 15.01 -4.45 -2.81
N SER A 431 16.16 -4.91 -3.29
CA SER A 431 17.19 -4.04 -3.85
C SER A 431 16.97 -3.82 -5.34
N LEU A 432 16.64 -2.59 -5.71
CA LEU A 432 16.43 -2.16 -7.09
C LEU A 432 17.48 -1.13 -7.49
N PRO A 433 17.96 -1.12 -8.76
CA PRO A 433 18.89 -0.11 -9.24
C PRO A 433 18.24 1.27 -9.40
N ARG A 434 16.93 1.29 -9.60
CA ARG A 434 16.11 2.50 -9.77
C ARG A 434 14.66 2.25 -9.37
N PHE A 435 13.95 3.29 -8.96
CA PHE A 435 12.51 3.25 -8.73
C PHE A 435 11.90 4.64 -8.98
N GLY A 436 10.78 4.69 -9.73
CA GLY A 436 10.17 5.95 -10.13
C GLY A 436 11.20 6.87 -10.82
N ASP A 437 11.40 8.05 -10.27
CA ASP A 437 12.34 9.06 -10.76
C ASP A 437 13.72 9.02 -10.06
N ALA A 438 13.96 8.05 -9.17
CA ALA A 438 15.22 7.96 -8.40
C ALA A 438 16.08 6.77 -8.82
N GLU A 439 17.40 6.99 -8.83
CA GLU A 439 18.45 5.99 -9.07
C GLU A 439 19.38 5.82 -7.85
N THR A 440 19.19 6.65 -6.84
CA THR A 440 19.98 6.63 -5.61
C THR A 440 19.10 6.51 -4.38
N ARG A 441 19.60 5.87 -3.33
CA ARG A 441 18.98 5.83 -2.00
C ARG A 441 19.05 7.21 -1.37
N LEU A 442 18.11 7.50 -0.47
CA LEU A 442 18.15 8.71 0.32
C LEU A 442 19.35 8.66 1.27
N ALA A 443 20.18 9.69 1.22
CA ALA A 443 21.34 9.79 2.08
C ALA A 443 20.91 9.87 3.57
N ASP A 444 21.70 9.30 4.45
CA ASP A 444 21.54 9.37 5.92
C ASP A 444 20.20 8.85 6.50
N LEU A 445 19.40 8.12 5.71
CA LEU A 445 18.16 7.52 6.23
C LEU A 445 18.43 6.39 7.22
#